data_91f8a791c14ff874f2cc19a7c95a5d35
#
_entry.id   91f8a791c14ff874f2cc19a7c95a5d35
#
_cell.length_a   1.000
_cell.length_b   1.000
_cell.length_c   1.000
_cell.angle_alpha   90.00
_cell.angle_beta   90.00
_cell.angle_gamma   90.00
#
_symmetry.space_group_name_H-M   'P 1'
#
loop_
_entity.id
_entity.type
_entity.pdbx_description
1 polymer ?
#
loop_
_entity_poly.entity_id
_entity_poly.type
_entity_poly.pdbx_seq_one_letter_code
_entity_poly.pdbx_strand_id
1 'polypeptide(L)'
;MSEISLKKIYSGKVRDLYEIDDKRMLMVASDRLSAFDVILDDPIPGKGEILTQISNFWFKKLAHIMPNHFTGQTVYDVLPENEAKALEKRAVVAKKLTPVKVEAIVRGYLAGSGWKDYQKTGSVCGIQLPEGMQEAQQLPEVIFTPSTKAAVGDHDENISFEECERIIGKELAAEVRAKAIQLYTEAAEYAKSRGIIICDTKFEFGLDEEGTLTLMDEVLTPDSSRFWPAEQYKVGTNPPSFDKQFVRDWLEQSGWNKKAPAPKVPADVIQKTVEKYQEALTLLTQD
;
A
#
# COMPACT_ATOMS: atom_id res chain seq x y z
N MET A 1 -17.34 -0.86 -16.95
CA MET A 1 -16.08 -0.53 -17.66
C MET A 1 -16.12 -1.19 -19.03
N SER A 2 -15.71 -0.46 -20.08
CA SER A 2 -15.53 -1.04 -21.42
C SER A 2 -14.51 -2.18 -21.36
N GLU A 3 -14.75 -3.20 -22.15
CA GLU A 3 -13.86 -4.36 -22.22
C GLU A 3 -12.49 -3.95 -22.74
N ILE A 4 -11.41 -4.39 -22.03
CA ILE A 4 -10.03 -4.11 -22.42
C ILE A 4 -9.58 -5.18 -23.40
N SER A 5 -8.98 -4.79 -24.52
CA SER A 5 -8.54 -5.71 -25.58
C SER A 5 -7.37 -6.62 -25.19
N LEU A 6 -6.62 -6.27 -24.15
CA LEU A 6 -5.55 -7.11 -23.62
C LEU A 6 -6.09 -8.26 -22.77
N LYS A 7 -5.35 -9.37 -22.72
CA LYS A 7 -5.70 -10.52 -21.89
C LYS A 7 -5.48 -10.22 -20.42
N LYS A 8 -6.53 -10.38 -19.60
CA LYS A 8 -6.40 -10.31 -18.13
C LYS A 8 -5.66 -11.55 -17.64
N ILE A 9 -4.56 -11.35 -16.92
CA ILE A 9 -3.74 -12.42 -16.35
C ILE A 9 -3.91 -12.58 -14.85
N TYR A 10 -4.45 -11.57 -14.16
CA TYR A 10 -4.68 -11.62 -12.72
C TYR A 10 -5.75 -10.60 -12.31
N SER A 11 -6.56 -10.97 -11.34
CA SER A 11 -7.50 -10.05 -10.70
C SER A 11 -7.31 -10.10 -9.19
N GLY A 12 -6.76 -9.02 -8.65
CA GLY A 12 -6.58 -8.85 -7.21
C GLY A 12 -7.82 -8.24 -6.53
N LYS A 13 -7.71 -7.97 -5.25
CA LYS A 13 -8.82 -7.35 -4.48
C LYS A 13 -9.24 -5.99 -5.04
N VAL A 14 -8.28 -5.20 -5.50
CA VAL A 14 -8.50 -3.82 -5.94
C VAL A 14 -7.85 -3.49 -7.29
N ARG A 15 -7.00 -4.34 -7.85
CA ARG A 15 -6.32 -4.12 -9.13
C ARG A 15 -6.39 -5.33 -10.03
N ASP A 16 -6.40 -5.06 -11.33
CA ASP A 16 -6.35 -6.08 -12.37
C ASP A 16 -5.08 -5.92 -13.20
N LEU A 17 -4.49 -7.04 -13.59
CA LEU A 17 -3.28 -7.08 -14.41
C LEU A 17 -3.60 -7.67 -15.78
N TYR A 18 -3.09 -7.02 -16.82
CA TYR A 18 -3.25 -7.44 -18.22
C TYR A 18 -1.90 -7.65 -18.87
N GLU A 19 -1.78 -8.65 -19.72
CA GLU A 19 -0.57 -8.96 -20.45
C GLU A 19 -0.40 -8.05 -21.66
N ILE A 20 0.75 -7.38 -21.77
CA ILE A 20 1.16 -6.65 -22.98
C ILE A 20 2.06 -7.55 -23.79
N ASP A 21 3.15 -8.03 -23.21
CA ASP A 21 4.10 -8.98 -23.80
C ASP A 21 4.89 -9.69 -22.68
N ASP A 22 5.98 -10.36 -23.03
CA ASP A 22 6.81 -11.11 -22.08
C ASP A 22 7.50 -10.22 -21.04
N LYS A 23 7.64 -8.92 -21.32
CA LYS A 23 8.39 -7.98 -20.48
C LYS A 23 7.52 -6.92 -19.80
N ARG A 24 6.30 -6.71 -20.26
CA ARG A 24 5.43 -5.62 -19.83
C ARG A 24 4.03 -6.10 -19.48
N MET A 25 3.43 -5.43 -18.54
CA MET A 25 2.03 -5.63 -18.15
C MET A 25 1.33 -4.29 -17.95
N LEU A 26 0.02 -4.29 -18.07
CA LEU A 26 -0.83 -3.15 -17.73
C LEU A 26 -1.44 -3.41 -16.36
N MET A 27 -1.21 -2.50 -15.41
CA MET A 27 -1.80 -2.52 -14.09
C MET A 27 -2.95 -1.53 -14.05
N VAL A 28 -4.16 -2.01 -13.76
CA VAL A 28 -5.37 -1.17 -13.72
C VAL A 28 -5.93 -1.15 -12.31
N ALA A 29 -5.97 0.02 -11.69
CA ALA A 29 -6.62 0.22 -10.40
C ALA A 29 -8.11 0.35 -10.59
N SER A 30 -8.89 -0.47 -9.87
CA SER A 30 -10.34 -0.40 -9.85
C SER A 30 -10.83 0.51 -8.72
N ASP A 31 -12.13 0.74 -8.68
CA ASP A 31 -12.80 1.43 -7.57
C ASP A 31 -13.30 0.46 -6.48
N ARG A 32 -12.92 -0.82 -6.59
CA ARG A 32 -13.28 -1.82 -5.57
C ARG A 32 -12.63 -1.48 -4.23
N LEU A 33 -13.37 -1.73 -3.16
CA LEU A 33 -12.89 -1.61 -1.80
C LEU A 33 -12.98 -2.98 -1.13
N SER A 34 -11.91 -3.35 -0.43
CA SER A 34 -11.89 -4.52 0.43
C SER A 34 -11.86 -4.09 1.90
N ALA A 35 -12.72 -4.66 2.72
CA ALA A 35 -12.70 -4.46 4.16
C ALA A 35 -12.90 -5.82 4.85
N PHE A 36 -12.13 -6.08 5.91
CA PHE A 36 -12.13 -7.37 6.63
C PHE A 36 -11.96 -8.58 5.69
N ASP A 37 -11.08 -8.43 4.69
CA ASP A 37 -10.79 -9.42 3.63
C ASP A 37 -11.96 -9.76 2.69
N VAL A 38 -13.02 -8.96 2.72
CA VAL A 38 -14.17 -9.09 1.82
C VAL A 38 -14.22 -7.91 0.86
N ILE A 39 -14.35 -8.19 -0.44
CA ILE A 39 -14.59 -7.17 -1.45
C ILE A 39 -16.04 -6.72 -1.34
N LEU A 40 -16.26 -5.40 -1.18
CA LEU A 40 -17.59 -4.83 -1.08
C LEU A 40 -18.25 -4.77 -2.46
N ASP A 41 -19.57 -4.92 -2.51
CA ASP A 41 -20.34 -4.78 -3.76
C ASP A 41 -20.36 -3.33 -4.25
N ASP A 42 -20.30 -2.38 -3.31
CA ASP A 42 -20.33 -0.94 -3.64
C ASP A 42 -18.92 -0.44 -3.95
N PRO A 43 -18.68 0.12 -5.16
CA PRO A 43 -17.39 0.75 -5.46
C PRO A 43 -17.26 2.10 -4.74
N ILE A 44 -16.02 2.55 -4.57
CA ILE A 44 -15.70 3.90 -4.11
C ILE A 44 -15.35 4.73 -5.34
N PRO A 45 -16.26 5.57 -5.86
CA PRO A 45 -16.05 6.28 -7.13
C PRO A 45 -14.78 7.13 -7.12
N GLY A 46 -13.94 6.94 -8.13
CA GLY A 46 -12.67 7.67 -8.29
C GLY A 46 -11.51 7.14 -7.45
N LYS A 47 -11.71 6.14 -6.61
CA LYS A 47 -10.66 5.57 -5.76
C LYS A 47 -9.43 5.13 -6.56
N GLY A 48 -9.64 4.37 -7.64
CA GLY A 48 -8.56 3.88 -8.49
C GLY A 48 -7.71 4.99 -9.08
N GLU A 49 -8.33 6.07 -9.53
CA GLU A 49 -7.63 7.24 -10.07
C GLU A 49 -6.85 7.98 -8.97
N ILE A 50 -7.44 8.17 -7.80
CA ILE A 50 -6.79 8.86 -6.69
C ILE A 50 -5.56 8.09 -6.22
N LEU A 51 -5.68 6.79 -5.98
CA LEU A 51 -4.55 5.96 -5.52
C LEU A 51 -3.44 5.87 -6.57
N THR A 52 -3.79 5.78 -7.84
CA THR A 52 -2.82 5.78 -8.93
C THR A 52 -2.04 7.10 -8.96
N GLN A 53 -2.70 8.24 -8.80
CA GLN A 53 -2.04 9.54 -8.75
C GLN A 53 -1.11 9.68 -7.54
N ILE A 54 -1.52 9.22 -6.36
CA ILE A 54 -0.68 9.25 -5.16
C ILE A 54 0.56 8.36 -5.37
N SER A 55 0.37 7.15 -5.85
CA SER A 55 1.46 6.21 -6.10
C SER A 55 2.44 6.75 -7.14
N ASN A 56 1.94 7.28 -8.26
CA ASN A 56 2.78 7.88 -9.32
C ASN A 56 3.57 9.08 -8.81
N PHE A 57 2.97 9.91 -7.98
CA PHE A 57 3.66 11.01 -7.31
C PHE A 57 4.89 10.52 -6.53
N TRP A 58 4.74 9.47 -5.74
CA TRP A 58 5.83 8.90 -4.95
C TRP A 58 6.89 8.23 -5.81
N PHE A 59 6.52 7.47 -6.82
CA PHE A 59 7.49 6.87 -7.75
C PHE A 59 8.39 7.92 -8.38
N LYS A 60 7.81 9.04 -8.79
CA LYS A 60 8.56 10.15 -9.37
C LYS A 60 9.45 10.84 -8.33
N LYS A 61 8.91 11.13 -7.15
CA LYS A 61 9.63 11.84 -6.08
C LYS A 61 10.80 11.03 -5.52
N LEU A 62 10.65 9.71 -5.44
CA LEU A 62 11.63 8.81 -4.86
C LEU A 62 12.51 8.11 -5.92
N ALA A 63 12.44 8.51 -7.19
CA ALA A 63 13.14 7.87 -8.29
C ALA A 63 14.68 7.89 -8.15
N HIS A 64 15.23 8.85 -7.40
CA HIS A 64 16.65 8.94 -7.13
C HIS A 64 17.18 7.89 -6.15
N ILE A 65 16.30 7.22 -5.41
CA ILE A 65 16.69 6.22 -4.40
C ILE A 65 16.98 4.87 -5.06
N MET A 66 16.11 4.43 -5.99
CA MET A 66 16.25 3.14 -6.65
C MET A 66 15.39 3.07 -7.92
N PRO A 67 15.67 2.08 -8.80
CA PRO A 67 14.80 1.83 -9.97
C PRO A 67 13.38 1.44 -9.55
N ASN A 68 12.42 1.73 -10.42
CA ASN A 68 11.03 1.32 -10.25
C ASN A 68 10.49 0.62 -11.51
N HIS A 69 9.27 0.12 -11.42
CA HIS A 69 8.65 -0.70 -12.46
C HIS A 69 8.15 0.07 -13.68
N PHE A 70 8.22 1.39 -13.69
CA PHE A 70 7.75 2.17 -14.83
C PHE A 70 8.61 1.91 -16.08
N THR A 71 7.92 1.75 -17.21
CA THR A 71 8.57 1.57 -18.52
C THR A 71 8.87 2.89 -19.20
N GLY A 72 8.29 3.99 -18.73
CA GLY A 72 8.29 5.28 -19.44
C GLY A 72 7.19 5.41 -20.49
N GLN A 73 6.43 4.34 -20.74
CA GLN A 73 5.31 4.34 -21.67
C GLN A 73 4.00 4.71 -21.00
N THR A 74 3.06 5.21 -21.77
CA THR A 74 1.70 5.49 -21.33
C THR A 74 0.73 4.46 -21.91
N VAL A 75 -0.52 4.48 -21.45
CA VAL A 75 -1.57 3.61 -21.97
C VAL A 75 -1.82 3.79 -23.47
N TYR A 76 -1.52 4.98 -24.01
CA TYR A 76 -1.66 5.28 -25.44
C TYR A 76 -0.65 4.54 -26.31
N ASP A 77 0.45 4.08 -25.74
CA ASP A 77 1.46 3.28 -26.45
C ASP A 77 1.07 1.81 -26.61
N VAL A 78 0.11 1.34 -25.85
CA VAL A 78 -0.21 -0.10 -25.74
C VAL A 78 -1.70 -0.44 -25.95
N LEU A 79 -2.59 0.57 -25.96
CA LEU A 79 -4.04 0.39 -26.11
C LEU A 79 -4.59 1.25 -27.25
N PRO A 80 -5.74 0.83 -27.85
CA PRO A 80 -6.51 1.70 -28.72
C PRO A 80 -6.92 2.99 -27.99
N GLU A 81 -7.05 4.09 -28.74
CA GLU A 81 -7.28 5.42 -28.18
C GLU A 81 -8.50 5.49 -27.23
N ASN A 82 -9.59 4.84 -27.59
CA ASN A 82 -10.79 4.81 -26.74
C ASN A 82 -10.59 4.11 -25.40
N GLU A 83 -9.86 2.99 -25.38
CA GLU A 83 -9.50 2.27 -24.16
C GLU A 83 -8.49 3.07 -23.35
N ALA A 84 -7.47 3.62 -24.00
CA ALA A 84 -6.44 4.43 -23.34
C ALA A 84 -7.03 5.64 -22.62
N LYS A 85 -7.95 6.35 -23.28
CA LYS A 85 -8.64 7.52 -22.71
C LYS A 85 -9.46 7.16 -21.47
N ALA A 86 -10.07 5.97 -21.45
CA ALA A 86 -10.84 5.50 -20.30
C ALA A 86 -9.96 5.11 -19.11
N LEU A 87 -8.70 4.74 -19.35
CA LEU A 87 -7.79 4.17 -18.35
C LEU A 87 -6.59 5.07 -17.97
N GLU A 88 -6.38 6.18 -18.66
CA GLU A 88 -5.16 7.00 -18.51
C GLU A 88 -4.87 7.45 -17.07
N LYS A 89 -5.88 7.61 -16.25
CA LYS A 89 -5.74 8.09 -14.86
C LYS A 89 -5.64 6.96 -13.83
N ARG A 90 -5.89 5.72 -14.24
CA ARG A 90 -5.94 4.57 -13.33
C ARG A 90 -5.09 3.39 -13.76
N ALA A 91 -4.35 3.50 -14.83
CA ALA A 91 -3.54 2.42 -15.35
C ALA A 91 -2.08 2.84 -15.56
N VAL A 92 -1.19 1.87 -15.41
CA VAL A 92 0.25 2.03 -15.52
C VAL A 92 0.81 0.92 -16.40
N VAL A 93 1.70 1.27 -17.35
CA VAL A 93 2.48 0.31 -18.14
C VAL A 93 3.74 -0.02 -17.35
N ALA A 94 3.78 -1.20 -16.78
CA ALA A 94 4.83 -1.64 -15.87
C ALA A 94 5.67 -2.77 -16.44
N LYS A 95 6.93 -2.85 -15.99
CA LYS A 95 7.80 -3.99 -16.24
C LYS A 95 7.30 -5.22 -15.50
N LYS A 96 7.38 -6.38 -16.13
CA LYS A 96 7.23 -7.65 -15.43
C LYS A 96 8.50 -7.94 -14.65
N LEU A 97 8.37 -8.17 -13.35
CA LEU A 97 9.48 -8.42 -12.44
C LEU A 97 9.27 -9.75 -11.74
N THR A 98 10.34 -10.37 -11.28
CA THR A 98 10.27 -11.51 -10.38
C THR A 98 10.03 -11.01 -8.96
N PRO A 99 8.86 -11.28 -8.35
CA PRO A 99 8.57 -10.74 -7.02
C PRO A 99 9.54 -11.24 -5.95
N VAL A 100 9.98 -10.34 -5.08
CA VAL A 100 10.66 -10.70 -3.83
C VAL A 100 9.61 -11.28 -2.88
N LYS A 101 9.89 -12.43 -2.29
CA LYS A 101 8.91 -13.26 -1.57
C LYS A 101 8.64 -12.84 -0.13
N VAL A 102 8.87 -11.59 0.22
CA VAL A 102 8.50 -11.01 1.51
C VAL A 102 7.83 -9.66 1.30
N GLU A 103 6.93 -9.30 2.22
CA GLU A 103 6.37 -7.96 2.30
C GLU A 103 7.33 -7.08 3.09
N ALA A 104 7.75 -5.97 2.52
CA ALA A 104 8.71 -5.05 3.15
C ALA A 104 7.97 -3.97 3.93
N ILE A 105 7.68 -4.23 5.19
CA ILE A 105 6.98 -3.30 6.08
C ILE A 105 8.01 -2.48 6.85
N VAL A 106 7.81 -1.18 6.86
CA VAL A 106 8.62 -0.22 7.64
C VAL A 106 7.70 0.53 8.59
N ARG A 107 8.12 0.65 9.85
CA ARG A 107 7.33 1.31 10.89
C ARG A 107 8.13 2.45 11.53
N GLY A 108 7.51 3.62 11.61
CA GLY A 108 8.04 4.75 12.37
C GLY A 108 7.27 4.98 13.67
N TYR A 109 6.10 4.37 13.80
CA TYR A 109 5.18 4.49 14.94
C TYR A 109 4.61 3.11 15.27
N LEU A 110 4.13 2.95 16.50
CA LEU A 110 3.65 1.68 17.01
C LEU A 110 2.11 1.57 16.84
N ALA A 111 1.68 0.84 15.82
CA ALA A 111 0.27 0.67 15.51
C ALA A 111 -0.01 -0.71 14.88
N GLY A 112 -1.29 -1.05 14.75
CA GLY A 112 -1.74 -2.25 14.06
C GLY A 112 -1.16 -3.54 14.62
N SER A 113 -0.68 -4.43 13.76
CA SER A 113 -0.09 -5.71 14.18
C SER A 113 1.19 -5.52 15.00
N GLY A 114 1.97 -4.47 14.71
CA GLY A 114 3.13 -4.12 15.52
C GLY A 114 2.78 -3.78 16.97
N TRP A 115 1.72 -3.02 17.18
CA TRP A 115 1.20 -2.72 18.51
C TRP A 115 0.72 -3.99 19.23
N LYS A 116 -0.01 -4.86 18.54
CA LYS A 116 -0.48 -6.14 19.10
C LYS A 116 0.68 -7.05 19.52
N ASP A 117 1.70 -7.15 18.68
CA ASP A 117 2.90 -7.95 18.99
C ASP A 117 3.66 -7.38 20.19
N TYR A 118 3.83 -6.07 20.23
CA TYR A 118 4.45 -5.37 21.35
C TYR A 118 3.73 -5.62 22.68
N GLN A 119 2.40 -5.57 22.69
CA GLN A 119 1.60 -5.85 23.88
C GLN A 119 1.82 -7.28 24.42
N LYS A 120 2.07 -8.24 23.52
CA LYS A 120 2.30 -9.64 23.89
C LYS A 120 3.72 -9.91 24.38
N THR A 121 4.72 -9.33 23.74
CA THR A 121 6.12 -9.74 23.89
C THR A 121 7.09 -8.62 24.22
N GLY A 122 6.68 -7.35 24.13
CA GLY A 122 7.56 -6.21 24.22
C GLY A 122 8.47 -6.01 22.99
N SER A 123 8.21 -6.77 21.92
CA SER A 123 9.01 -6.74 20.69
C SER A 123 8.13 -6.79 19.45
N VAL A 124 8.71 -6.41 18.30
CA VAL A 124 8.09 -6.52 16.98
C VAL A 124 9.10 -7.20 16.05
N CYS A 125 8.72 -8.29 15.41
CA CYS A 125 9.61 -9.07 14.54
C CYS A 125 10.95 -9.42 15.20
N GLY A 126 10.95 -9.69 16.50
CA GLY A 126 12.15 -9.96 17.28
C GLY A 126 12.98 -8.72 17.68
N ILE A 127 12.55 -7.53 17.27
CA ILE A 127 13.19 -6.27 17.66
C ILE A 127 12.64 -5.84 19.01
N GLN A 128 13.52 -5.83 20.04
CA GLN A 128 13.14 -5.41 21.38
C GLN A 128 12.90 -3.89 21.41
N LEU A 129 11.76 -3.47 21.92
CA LEU A 129 11.40 -2.07 22.08
C LEU A 129 11.41 -1.66 23.55
N PRO A 130 11.51 -0.34 23.86
CA PRO A 130 11.47 0.14 25.25
C PRO A 130 10.20 -0.29 25.97
N GLU A 131 10.26 -0.49 27.27
CA GLU A 131 9.10 -0.75 28.10
C GLU A 131 8.19 0.49 28.22
N GLY A 132 6.91 0.26 28.39
CA GLY A 132 5.93 1.32 28.67
C GLY A 132 5.53 2.16 27.44
N MET A 133 5.82 1.71 26.23
CA MET A 133 5.33 2.39 25.04
C MET A 133 3.82 2.30 24.90
N GLN A 134 3.25 3.34 24.35
CA GLN A 134 1.81 3.46 24.11
C GLN A 134 1.45 3.29 22.65
N GLU A 135 0.20 2.99 22.36
CA GLU A 135 -0.32 2.93 21.00
C GLU A 135 -0.10 4.26 20.28
N ALA A 136 0.26 4.19 19.00
CA ALA A 136 0.59 5.32 18.15
C ALA A 136 1.83 6.13 18.57
N GLN A 137 2.60 5.67 19.54
CA GLN A 137 3.83 6.34 19.94
C GLN A 137 4.89 6.20 18.85
N GLN A 138 5.63 7.29 18.59
CA GLN A 138 6.76 7.27 17.68
C GLN A 138 7.85 6.34 18.23
N LEU A 139 8.36 5.47 17.36
CA LEU A 139 9.45 4.57 17.71
C LEU A 139 10.78 5.35 17.87
N PRO A 140 11.68 4.88 18.75
CA PRO A 140 13.01 5.52 18.88
C PRO A 140 13.80 5.56 17.58
N GLU A 141 13.64 4.52 16.77
CA GLU A 141 14.20 4.39 15.41
C GLU A 141 13.17 3.81 14.48
N VAL A 142 13.29 4.13 13.19
CA VAL A 142 12.54 3.47 12.13
C VAL A 142 12.97 2.01 12.06
N ILE A 143 12.02 1.09 12.06
CA ILE A 143 12.30 -0.35 12.04
C ILE A 143 11.75 -1.03 10.80
N PHE A 144 12.47 -2.03 10.31
CA PHE A 144 12.05 -2.92 9.23
C PHE A 144 11.42 -4.16 9.85
N THR A 145 10.14 -4.39 9.56
CA THR A 145 9.33 -5.47 10.15
C THR A 145 8.69 -6.28 9.04
N PRO A 146 9.46 -7.16 8.37
CA PRO A 146 8.96 -7.91 7.23
C PRO A 146 7.82 -8.86 7.62
N SER A 147 7.00 -9.22 6.64
CA SER A 147 6.02 -10.28 6.78
C SER A 147 6.09 -11.26 5.61
N THR A 148 5.53 -12.44 5.81
CA THR A 148 5.38 -13.42 4.75
C THR A 148 4.35 -12.94 3.74
N LYS A 149 4.48 -13.39 2.49
CA LYS A 149 3.40 -13.32 1.49
C LYS A 149 2.58 -14.59 1.61
N ALA A 150 1.44 -14.50 2.28
CA ALA A 150 0.56 -15.64 2.46
C ALA A 150 -0.03 -16.11 1.12
N ALA A 151 -0.33 -17.40 1.05
CA ALA A 151 -1.13 -17.94 -0.04
C ALA A 151 -2.55 -17.35 0.00
N VAL A 152 -3.24 -17.43 -1.13
CA VAL A 152 -4.63 -16.93 -1.22
C VAL A 152 -5.50 -17.62 -0.15
N GLY A 153 -6.05 -16.81 0.74
CA GLY A 153 -6.91 -17.29 1.84
C GLY A 153 -6.23 -17.38 3.21
N ASP A 154 -4.91 -17.25 3.27
CA ASP A 154 -4.15 -17.19 4.52
C ASP A 154 -3.84 -15.74 4.91
N HIS A 155 -3.39 -15.52 6.14
CA HIS A 155 -2.97 -14.22 6.63
C HIS A 155 -1.45 -14.09 6.57
N ASP A 156 -0.98 -12.86 6.24
CA ASP A 156 0.44 -12.52 6.31
C ASP A 156 0.90 -12.52 7.78
N GLU A 157 2.08 -13.09 8.03
CA GLU A 157 2.65 -13.16 9.37
C GLU A 157 3.92 -12.32 9.47
N ASN A 158 4.01 -11.52 10.53
CA ASN A 158 5.26 -10.81 10.84
C ASN A 158 6.36 -11.82 11.14
N ILE A 159 7.54 -11.62 10.53
CA ILE A 159 8.70 -12.49 10.69
C ILE A 159 9.93 -11.70 11.14
N SER A 160 10.87 -12.39 11.75
CA SER A 160 12.16 -11.79 12.09
C SER A 160 13.01 -11.48 10.86
N PHE A 161 14.01 -10.63 11.00
CA PHE A 161 14.96 -10.37 9.93
C PHE A 161 15.75 -11.64 9.54
N GLU A 162 16.10 -12.48 10.52
CA GLU A 162 16.75 -13.76 10.27
C GLU A 162 15.90 -14.70 9.42
N GLU A 163 14.60 -14.73 9.68
CA GLU A 163 13.68 -15.52 8.85
C GLU A 163 13.54 -14.91 7.44
N CYS A 164 13.54 -13.60 7.34
CA CYS A 164 13.60 -12.90 6.05
C CYS A 164 14.85 -13.30 5.26
N GLU A 165 16.02 -13.30 5.92
CA GLU A 165 17.28 -13.77 5.32
C GLU A 165 17.21 -15.23 4.85
N ARG A 166 16.53 -16.07 5.62
CA ARG A 166 16.34 -17.47 5.24
C ARG A 166 15.47 -17.60 3.96
N ILE A 167 14.46 -16.76 3.82
CA ILE A 167 13.52 -16.82 2.68
C ILE A 167 14.15 -16.25 1.41
N ILE A 168 14.81 -15.10 1.48
CA ILE A 168 15.30 -14.37 0.30
C ILE A 168 16.81 -14.28 0.17
N GLY A 169 17.55 -14.76 1.13
CA GLY A 169 19.02 -14.67 1.19
C GLY A 169 19.52 -13.43 1.93
N LYS A 170 20.72 -13.52 2.48
CA LYS A 170 21.29 -12.46 3.34
C LYS A 170 21.54 -11.16 2.60
N GLU A 171 22.12 -11.22 1.40
CA GLU A 171 22.43 -10.02 0.61
C GLU A 171 21.18 -9.28 0.18
N LEU A 172 20.20 -10.01 -0.35
CA LEU A 172 18.94 -9.41 -0.78
C LEU A 172 18.14 -8.86 0.40
N ALA A 173 18.10 -9.57 1.53
CA ALA A 173 17.42 -9.09 2.73
C ALA A 173 18.03 -7.78 3.25
N ALA A 174 19.36 -7.67 3.25
CA ALA A 174 20.04 -6.44 3.65
C ALA A 174 19.73 -5.27 2.70
N GLU A 175 19.70 -5.51 1.39
CA GLU A 175 19.38 -4.51 0.39
C GLU A 175 17.91 -4.04 0.49
N VAL A 176 16.99 -4.99 0.62
CA VAL A 176 15.55 -4.69 0.81
C VAL A 176 15.33 -3.85 2.06
N ARG A 177 15.93 -4.23 3.20
CA ARG A 177 15.83 -3.47 4.43
C ARG A 177 16.35 -2.04 4.27
N ALA A 178 17.55 -1.90 3.72
CA ALA A 178 18.17 -0.58 3.54
C ALA A 178 17.33 0.33 2.64
N LYS A 179 16.86 -0.18 1.50
CA LYS A 179 16.03 0.59 0.56
C LYS A 179 14.66 0.91 1.14
N ALA A 180 14.02 -0.04 1.80
CA ALA A 180 12.71 0.19 2.41
C ALA A 180 12.77 1.28 3.49
N ILE A 181 13.77 1.25 4.36
CA ILE A 181 13.96 2.28 5.39
C ILE A 181 14.26 3.64 4.77
N GLN A 182 15.09 3.71 3.74
CA GLN A 182 15.41 4.95 3.05
C GLN A 182 14.18 5.55 2.36
N LEU A 183 13.41 4.75 1.64
CA LEU A 183 12.16 5.17 1.00
C LEU A 183 11.17 5.73 2.03
N TYR A 184 10.95 4.99 3.11
CA TYR A 184 10.05 5.40 4.17
C TYR A 184 10.48 6.71 4.83
N THR A 185 11.75 6.80 5.23
CA THR A 185 12.28 7.95 5.97
C THR A 185 12.12 9.24 5.16
N GLU A 186 12.50 9.21 3.89
CA GLU A 186 12.40 10.37 3.01
C GLU A 186 10.94 10.75 2.72
N ALA A 187 10.09 9.75 2.47
CA ALA A 187 8.67 9.97 2.25
C ALA A 187 7.97 10.51 3.51
N ALA A 188 8.27 9.94 4.68
CA ALA A 188 7.67 10.37 5.94
C ALA A 188 8.03 11.81 6.31
N GLU A 189 9.26 12.24 6.05
CA GLU A 189 9.71 13.61 6.25
C GLU A 189 8.93 14.58 5.36
N TYR A 190 8.82 14.27 4.08
CA TYR A 190 8.04 15.10 3.15
C TYR A 190 6.55 15.14 3.56
N ALA A 191 5.94 13.99 3.83
CA ALA A 191 4.52 13.91 4.20
C ALA A 191 4.22 14.73 5.46
N LYS A 192 5.12 14.70 6.45
CA LYS A 192 5.01 15.48 7.68
C LYS A 192 4.98 16.99 7.39
N SER A 193 5.80 17.45 6.44
CA SER A 193 5.77 18.84 5.99
C SER A 193 4.45 19.25 5.35
N ARG A 194 3.67 18.23 4.91
CA ARG A 194 2.35 18.41 4.27
C ARG A 194 1.18 18.11 5.22
N GLY A 195 1.43 17.95 6.50
CA GLY A 195 0.40 17.68 7.51
C GLY A 195 -0.04 16.22 7.62
N ILE A 196 0.74 15.28 7.06
CA ILE A 196 0.47 13.85 7.11
C ILE A 196 1.59 13.12 7.84
N ILE A 197 1.22 12.31 8.84
CA ILE A 197 2.13 11.37 9.47
C ILE A 197 1.96 10.01 8.78
N ILE A 198 3.04 9.48 8.21
CA ILE A 198 3.08 8.10 7.73
C ILE A 198 3.53 7.21 8.89
N CYS A 199 2.58 6.53 9.51
CA CYS A 199 2.86 5.64 10.64
C CYS A 199 3.72 4.45 10.23
N ASP A 200 3.26 3.76 9.21
CA ASP A 200 3.90 2.59 8.62
C ASP A 200 3.49 2.45 7.16
N THR A 201 4.24 1.66 6.43
CA THR A 201 3.96 1.36 5.04
C THR A 201 4.48 -0.02 4.64
N LYS A 202 3.86 -0.59 3.63
CA LYS A 202 4.27 -1.83 3.01
C LYS A 202 4.77 -1.56 1.60
N PHE A 203 6.03 -1.89 1.33
CA PHE A 203 6.59 -1.88 -0.01
C PHE A 203 6.63 -3.27 -0.60
N GLU A 204 6.52 -3.34 -1.91
CA GLU A 204 6.77 -4.53 -2.69
C GLU A 204 7.92 -4.30 -3.66
N PHE A 205 8.80 -5.28 -3.74
CA PHE A 205 9.97 -5.25 -4.61
C PHE A 205 9.96 -6.45 -5.55
N GLY A 206 10.60 -6.26 -6.68
CA GLY A 206 10.89 -7.32 -7.64
C GLY A 206 12.32 -7.24 -8.12
N LEU A 207 12.75 -8.27 -8.80
CA LEU A 207 14.03 -8.32 -9.49
C LEU A 207 13.77 -8.26 -10.98
N ASP A 208 14.54 -7.42 -11.68
CA ASP A 208 14.51 -7.36 -13.14
C ASP A 208 15.32 -8.51 -13.77
N GLU A 209 15.43 -8.53 -15.08
CA GLU A 209 16.15 -9.59 -15.81
C GLU A 209 17.65 -9.65 -15.43
N GLU A 210 18.22 -8.56 -14.97
CA GLU A 210 19.62 -8.45 -14.53
C GLU A 210 19.81 -8.72 -13.03
N GLY A 211 18.73 -9.04 -12.33
CA GLY A 211 18.74 -9.23 -10.87
C GLY A 211 18.76 -7.94 -10.07
N THR A 212 18.45 -6.80 -10.68
CA THR A 212 18.42 -5.50 -10.00
C THR A 212 17.13 -5.36 -9.18
N LEU A 213 17.29 -4.99 -7.91
CA LEU A 213 16.17 -4.72 -7.02
C LEU A 213 15.38 -3.50 -7.51
N THR A 214 14.08 -3.68 -7.70
CA THR A 214 13.20 -2.70 -8.33
C THR A 214 11.93 -2.52 -7.49
N LEU A 215 11.58 -1.27 -7.21
CA LEU A 215 10.35 -0.93 -6.50
C LEU A 215 9.15 -1.12 -7.44
N MET A 216 8.12 -1.78 -6.96
CA MET A 216 6.96 -2.11 -7.79
C MET A 216 5.65 -1.96 -7.05
N ASP A 217 4.58 -2.18 -7.78
CA ASP A 217 3.20 -2.26 -7.31
C ASP A 217 2.66 -0.89 -6.87
N GLU A 218 2.12 -0.78 -5.69
CA GLU A 218 1.56 0.44 -5.12
C GLU A 218 2.49 0.95 -4.02
N VAL A 219 2.77 2.25 -4.00
CA VAL A 219 3.65 2.84 -2.98
C VAL A 219 2.98 3.98 -2.26
N LEU A 220 3.04 3.95 -0.93
CA LEU A 220 2.74 5.06 -0.04
C LEU A 220 1.37 5.71 -0.31
N THR A 221 0.36 4.88 -0.44
CA THR A 221 -1.04 5.29 -0.53
C THR A 221 -1.76 5.00 0.79
N PRO A 222 -2.94 5.56 1.01
CA PRO A 222 -3.75 5.21 2.18
C PRO A 222 -4.13 3.72 2.28
N ASP A 223 -4.07 2.97 1.18
CA ASP A 223 -4.34 1.52 1.19
C ASP A 223 -3.11 0.70 1.60
N SER A 224 -1.91 1.13 1.22
CA SER A 224 -0.65 0.44 1.55
C SER A 224 0.03 0.98 2.81
N SER A 225 -0.49 2.03 3.39
CA SER A 225 0.12 2.77 4.50
C SER A 225 -0.94 3.24 5.50
N ARG A 226 -0.51 3.51 6.74
CA ARG A 226 -1.33 4.29 7.68
C ARG A 226 -0.93 5.75 7.58
N PHE A 227 -1.82 6.55 7.01
CA PHE A 227 -1.69 8.01 6.93
C PHE A 227 -2.58 8.64 7.99
N TRP A 228 -1.97 9.40 8.90
CA TRP A 228 -2.69 10.14 9.93
C TRP A 228 -2.64 11.63 9.69
N PRO A 229 -3.76 12.35 9.86
CA PRO A 229 -3.71 13.81 9.93
C PRO A 229 -2.85 14.25 11.13
N ALA A 230 -1.80 15.04 10.86
CA ALA A 230 -0.86 15.44 11.91
C ALA A 230 -1.53 16.23 13.05
N GLU A 231 -2.53 17.05 12.72
CA GLU A 231 -3.29 17.84 13.71
C GLU A 231 -4.18 16.98 14.65
N GLN A 232 -4.52 15.77 14.26
CA GLN A 232 -5.35 14.86 15.04
C GLN A 232 -4.56 13.73 15.68
N TYR A 233 -3.25 13.74 15.51
CA TYR A 233 -2.36 12.73 16.09
C TYR A 233 -2.28 12.88 17.60
N LYS A 234 -2.53 11.79 18.32
CA LYS A 234 -2.43 11.73 19.77
C LYS A 234 -1.94 10.36 20.22
N VAL A 235 -0.85 10.34 20.98
CA VAL A 235 -0.31 9.12 21.57
C VAL A 235 -1.30 8.51 22.56
N GLY A 236 -1.37 7.20 22.60
CA GLY A 236 -2.30 6.46 23.47
C GLY A 236 -3.68 6.27 22.88
N THR A 237 -3.87 6.65 21.62
CA THR A 237 -5.12 6.47 20.89
C THR A 237 -4.86 5.76 19.56
N ASN A 238 -5.92 5.31 18.90
CA ASN A 238 -5.87 4.92 17.50
C ASN A 238 -6.27 6.15 16.66
N PRO A 239 -5.30 6.88 16.08
CA PRO A 239 -5.60 8.12 15.36
C PRO A 239 -6.52 7.88 14.15
N PRO A 240 -7.36 8.86 13.76
CA PRO A 240 -8.09 8.78 12.51
C PRO A 240 -7.11 8.72 11.33
N SER A 241 -7.50 8.03 10.26
CA SER A 241 -6.67 7.85 9.07
C SER A 241 -7.36 8.32 7.79
N PHE A 242 -6.55 8.59 6.75
CA PHE A 242 -7.04 9.02 5.43
C PHE A 242 -7.47 7.84 4.55
N ASP A 243 -8.12 6.85 5.15
CA ASP A 243 -8.49 5.63 4.44
C ASP A 243 -9.98 5.30 4.57
N LYS A 244 -10.28 4.03 4.54
CA LYS A 244 -11.61 3.45 4.63
C LYS A 244 -12.16 3.32 6.06
N GLN A 245 -11.72 4.13 7.01
CA GLN A 245 -12.15 4.03 8.40
C GLN A 245 -13.67 4.22 8.56
N PHE A 246 -14.27 5.15 7.80
CA PHE A 246 -15.72 5.36 7.82
C PHE A 246 -16.49 4.10 7.40
N VAL A 247 -15.98 3.39 6.39
CA VAL A 247 -16.59 2.14 5.92
C VAL A 247 -16.42 1.04 6.97
N ARG A 248 -15.23 0.90 7.55
CA ARG A 248 -14.99 -0.11 8.60
C ARG A 248 -15.88 0.13 9.81
N ASP A 249 -15.96 1.36 10.29
CA ASP A 249 -16.77 1.72 11.46
C ASP A 249 -18.25 1.41 11.19
N TRP A 250 -18.75 1.78 10.02
CA TRP A 250 -20.13 1.49 9.65
C TRP A 250 -20.40 -0.02 9.58
N LEU A 251 -19.50 -0.79 8.98
CA LEU A 251 -19.63 -2.25 8.88
C LEU A 251 -19.64 -2.92 10.26
N GLU A 252 -18.80 -2.46 11.18
CA GLU A 252 -18.80 -2.97 12.55
C GLU A 252 -20.08 -2.65 13.30
N GLN A 253 -20.58 -1.42 13.17
CA GLN A 253 -21.84 -0.99 13.80
C GLN A 253 -23.07 -1.67 13.20
N SER A 254 -22.98 -2.15 11.96
CA SER A 254 -24.09 -2.86 11.28
C SER A 254 -24.36 -4.25 11.83
N GLY A 255 -23.46 -4.81 12.65
CA GLY A 255 -23.56 -6.17 13.14
C GLY A 255 -23.22 -7.24 12.10
N TRP A 256 -22.58 -6.87 10.99
CA TRP A 256 -22.17 -7.80 9.94
C TRP A 256 -21.16 -8.83 10.46
N ASN A 257 -21.31 -10.07 10.03
CA ASN A 257 -20.46 -11.20 10.46
C ASN A 257 -19.09 -11.26 9.76
N LYS A 258 -18.72 -10.25 8.97
CA LYS A 258 -17.45 -10.16 8.22
C LYS A 258 -17.26 -11.28 7.19
N LYS A 259 -18.36 -11.85 6.69
CA LYS A 259 -18.36 -12.84 5.62
C LYS A 259 -19.17 -12.33 4.43
N ALA A 260 -18.75 -12.70 3.22
CA ALA A 260 -19.48 -12.34 2.01
C ALA A 260 -20.91 -12.94 2.01
N PRO A 261 -21.94 -12.23 1.48
CA PRO A 261 -21.84 -10.88 0.91
C PRO A 261 -21.78 -9.78 1.98
N ALA A 262 -21.12 -8.67 1.64
CA ALA A 262 -21.11 -7.50 2.52
C ALA A 262 -22.45 -6.73 2.44
N PRO A 263 -22.87 -6.05 3.52
CA PRO A 263 -24.04 -5.18 3.47
C PRO A 263 -23.80 -4.01 2.52
N LYS A 264 -24.89 -3.46 1.97
CA LYS A 264 -24.83 -2.26 1.15
C LYS A 264 -24.44 -1.06 2.00
N VAL A 265 -23.36 -0.38 1.58
CA VAL A 265 -22.84 0.79 2.31
C VAL A 265 -23.65 2.04 1.96
N PRO A 266 -24.08 2.85 2.95
CA PRO A 266 -24.80 4.10 2.68
C PRO A 266 -23.99 5.08 1.83
N ALA A 267 -24.68 5.83 0.98
CA ALA A 267 -24.05 6.78 0.06
C ALA A 267 -23.24 7.87 0.77
N ASP A 268 -23.66 8.32 1.93
CA ASP A 268 -22.92 9.32 2.73
C ASP A 268 -21.61 8.77 3.29
N VAL A 269 -21.56 7.50 3.65
CA VAL A 269 -20.32 6.82 4.10
C VAL A 269 -19.35 6.68 2.95
N ILE A 270 -19.84 6.31 1.76
CA ILE A 270 -19.04 6.24 0.54
C ILE A 270 -18.46 7.61 0.20
N GLN A 271 -19.26 8.65 0.24
CA GLN A 271 -18.84 10.02 -0.07
C GLN A 271 -17.75 10.51 0.90
N LYS A 272 -17.89 10.28 2.19
CA LYS A 272 -16.86 10.62 3.20
C LYS A 272 -15.55 9.89 2.94
N THR A 273 -15.63 8.64 2.50
CA THR A 273 -14.45 7.85 2.15
C THR A 273 -13.73 8.42 0.92
N VAL A 274 -14.46 8.78 -0.13
CA VAL A 274 -13.91 9.48 -1.30
C VAL A 274 -13.21 10.78 -0.89
N GLU A 275 -13.84 11.57 -0.05
CA GLU A 275 -13.28 12.84 0.44
C GLU A 275 -11.97 12.64 1.19
N LYS A 276 -11.84 11.58 2.00
CA LYS A 276 -10.60 11.27 2.72
C LYS A 276 -9.46 10.89 1.78
N TYR A 277 -9.72 10.05 0.78
CA TYR A 277 -8.73 9.74 -0.25
C TYR A 277 -8.31 10.98 -1.03
N GLN A 278 -9.26 11.81 -1.43
CA GLN A 278 -8.99 13.04 -2.17
C GLN A 278 -8.20 14.05 -1.33
N GLU A 279 -8.50 14.17 -0.05
CA GLU A 279 -7.78 15.04 0.88
C GLU A 279 -6.31 14.66 0.97
N ALA A 280 -6.01 13.37 1.10
CA ALA A 280 -4.63 12.88 1.11
C ALA A 280 -3.89 13.23 -0.18
N LEU A 281 -4.49 13.01 -1.34
CA LEU A 281 -3.91 13.37 -2.64
C LEU A 281 -3.62 14.86 -2.71
N THR A 282 -4.58 15.68 -2.33
CA THR A 282 -4.48 17.14 -2.38
C THR A 282 -3.33 17.63 -1.49
N LEU A 283 -3.26 17.17 -0.24
CA LEU A 283 -2.19 17.55 0.69
C LEU A 283 -0.80 17.20 0.17
N LEU A 284 -0.64 16.02 -0.41
CA LEU A 284 0.65 15.55 -0.91
C LEU A 284 1.12 16.27 -2.18
N THR A 285 0.19 16.64 -3.06
CA THR A 285 0.51 17.12 -4.41
C THR A 285 0.32 18.63 -4.63
N GLN A 286 -0.26 19.34 -3.68
CA GLN A 286 -0.36 20.79 -3.76
C GLN A 286 1.00 21.47 -3.55
N ASP A 287 1.25 22.53 -4.35
CA ASP A 287 2.43 23.40 -4.23
C ASP A 287 2.32 24.33 -2.99
#